data_0942b9fd32404174eb188ce15b7354ac
#
_entry.id   0942b9fd32404174eb188ce15b7354ac
#
_cell.length_a   1.000
_cell.length_b   1.000
_cell.length_c   1.000
_cell.angle_alpha   90.00
_cell.angle_beta   90.00
_cell.angle_gamma   90.00
#
_symmetry.space_group_name_H-M   'P 1'
#
loop_
_entity.id
_entity.type
_entity.pdbx_description
1 polymer ?
#
loop_
_entity_poly.entity_id
_entity_poly.type
_entity_poly.pdbx_seq_one_letter_code
_entity_poly.pdbx_strand_id
1 'polypeptide(L)'
;EMMKTERFVLPEQSNFYALYNRRYEPGNGERIDMALHALEEANGTKLKDAGKSVFQDISFNTDKLGEEKQKNTILKDLLEVFAVADLDLRPSRVGSLDVIGNGYEFLIKNFAASGGQKAGEFYTPPEVSDLISELLDPQAGDSICDPACGSGSLLMKCGRKVVKNHGSKHYALYGQEAI
;
A
#
# COMPACT_ATOMS: atom_id res chain seq x y z
N GLU A 1 -21.36 13.44 11.27
CA GLU A 1 -21.02 12.33 12.21
C GLU A 1 -19.98 11.36 11.61
N MET A 2 -19.95 11.10 10.29
CA MET A 2 -18.93 10.25 9.65
C MET A 2 -17.50 10.84 9.71
N MET A 3 -17.33 12.15 9.69
CA MET A 3 -16.00 12.81 9.73
C MET A 3 -15.20 12.58 11.03
N LYS A 4 -15.83 12.20 12.13
CA LYS A 4 -15.16 11.97 13.43
C LYS A 4 -14.39 10.63 13.49
N THR A 5 -14.62 9.72 12.57
CA THR A 5 -13.96 8.41 12.51
C THR A 5 -12.91 8.31 11.41
N GLU A 6 -12.76 9.31 10.55
CA GLU A 6 -11.76 9.29 9.50
C GLU A 6 -10.35 9.49 10.06
N ARG A 7 -9.49 8.56 9.71
CA ARG A 7 -8.12 8.50 10.18
C ARG A 7 -7.22 9.55 9.55
N PHE A 8 -7.59 10.03 8.36
CA PHE A 8 -6.84 10.98 7.55
C PHE A 8 -7.71 12.13 7.06
N VAL A 9 -7.11 13.31 6.92
CA VAL A 9 -7.71 14.45 6.24
C VAL A 9 -7.48 14.30 4.74
N LEU A 10 -8.55 14.36 3.95
CA LEU A 10 -8.48 14.29 2.50
C LEU A 10 -8.79 15.68 1.92
N PRO A 11 -7.80 16.43 1.39
CA PRO A 11 -8.04 17.71 0.74
C PRO A 11 -8.97 17.54 -0.47
N GLU A 12 -9.83 18.52 -0.72
CA GLU A 12 -10.89 18.42 -1.74
C GLU A 12 -10.34 18.11 -3.14
N GLN A 13 -9.22 18.72 -3.52
CA GLN A 13 -8.59 18.49 -4.83
C GLN A 13 -7.73 17.24 -4.89
N SER A 14 -7.52 16.55 -3.75
CA SER A 14 -6.67 15.36 -3.64
C SER A 14 -7.47 14.06 -3.55
N ASN A 15 -8.80 14.13 -3.69
CA ASN A 15 -9.62 12.93 -3.74
C ASN A 15 -9.61 12.30 -5.15
N PHE A 16 -9.88 11.01 -5.21
CA PHE A 16 -9.88 10.25 -6.45
C PHE A 16 -10.80 10.86 -7.53
N TYR A 17 -11.98 11.30 -7.17
CA TYR A 17 -12.95 11.84 -8.12
C TYR A 17 -12.51 13.18 -8.72
N ALA A 18 -11.78 14.01 -7.96
CA ALA A 18 -11.21 15.25 -8.47
C ALA A 18 -10.18 14.98 -9.57
N LEU A 19 -9.34 13.95 -9.39
CA LEU A 19 -8.38 13.48 -10.41
C LEU A 19 -9.10 12.82 -11.60
N TYR A 20 -10.02 11.91 -11.33
CA TYR A 20 -10.75 11.16 -12.34
C TYR A 20 -11.56 12.04 -13.29
N ASN A 21 -12.24 13.06 -12.78
CA ASN A 21 -13.05 13.97 -13.59
C ASN A 21 -12.22 14.78 -14.59
N ARG A 22 -10.95 14.98 -14.28
CA ARG A 22 -10.00 15.75 -15.11
C ARG A 22 -9.03 14.86 -15.91
N ARG A 23 -9.22 13.56 -15.95
CA ARG A 23 -8.29 12.60 -16.56
C ARG A 23 -8.02 12.78 -18.05
N TYR A 24 -8.92 13.45 -18.76
CA TYR A 24 -8.75 13.78 -20.18
C TYR A 24 -7.97 15.07 -20.42
N GLU A 25 -7.73 15.87 -19.38
CA GLU A 25 -6.91 17.06 -19.46
C GLU A 25 -5.41 16.68 -19.48
N PRO A 26 -4.55 17.50 -20.11
CA PRO A 26 -3.11 17.32 -20.02
C PRO A 26 -2.60 17.51 -18.58
N GLY A 27 -1.41 16.94 -18.25
CA GLY A 27 -0.77 17.12 -16.95
C GLY A 27 -1.31 16.21 -15.85
N ASN A 28 -1.76 14.99 -16.17
CA ASN A 28 -2.21 14.02 -15.18
C ASN A 28 -1.12 13.69 -14.16
N GLY A 29 0.13 13.53 -14.58
CA GLY A 29 1.24 13.23 -13.69
C GLY A 29 1.44 14.29 -12.63
N GLU A 30 1.50 15.54 -13.05
CA GLU A 30 1.65 16.69 -12.13
C GLU A 30 0.47 16.78 -11.15
N ARG A 31 -0.76 16.60 -11.63
CA ARG A 31 -1.95 16.64 -10.77
C ARG A 31 -1.96 15.52 -9.72
N ILE A 32 -1.53 14.33 -10.09
CA ILE A 32 -1.43 13.20 -9.14
C ILE A 32 -0.35 13.51 -8.10
N ASP A 33 0.83 13.98 -8.51
CA ASP A 33 1.92 14.34 -7.61
C ASP A 33 1.48 15.46 -6.64
N MET A 34 0.82 16.49 -7.14
CA MET A 34 0.27 17.56 -6.30
C MET A 34 -0.78 17.05 -5.30
N ALA A 35 -1.63 16.11 -5.71
CA ALA A 35 -2.64 15.52 -4.83
C ALA A 35 -2.01 14.69 -3.70
N LEU A 36 -0.96 13.90 -4.01
CA LEU A 36 -0.23 13.13 -3.02
C LEU A 36 0.51 14.02 -2.03
N HIS A 37 1.19 15.08 -2.51
CA HIS A 37 1.86 16.05 -1.64
C HIS A 37 0.89 16.78 -0.72
N ALA A 38 -0.27 17.23 -1.24
CA ALA A 38 -1.29 17.88 -0.44
C ALA A 38 -1.90 16.95 0.62
N LEU A 39 -2.09 15.67 0.27
CA LEU A 39 -2.53 14.64 1.23
C LEU A 39 -1.51 14.46 2.35
N GLU A 40 -0.24 14.43 2.01
CA GLU A 40 0.86 14.27 2.95
C GLU A 40 1.04 15.49 3.85
N GLU A 41 0.93 16.69 3.30
CA GLU A 41 0.97 17.94 4.06
C GLU A 41 -0.18 18.02 5.08
N ALA A 42 -1.40 17.70 4.66
CA ALA A 42 -2.58 17.68 5.52
C ALA A 42 -2.51 16.62 6.65
N ASN A 43 -1.67 15.58 6.50
CA ASN A 43 -1.57 14.46 7.43
C ASN A 43 -0.12 14.24 7.92
N GLY A 44 0.71 15.28 7.93
CA GLY A 44 2.15 15.18 8.16
C GLY A 44 2.57 14.43 9.42
N THR A 45 1.79 14.48 10.50
CA THR A 45 2.06 13.74 11.75
C THR A 45 1.79 12.25 11.64
N LYS A 46 1.03 11.81 10.64
CA LYS A 46 0.60 10.41 10.46
C LYS A 46 1.33 9.73 9.31
N LEU A 47 1.78 10.51 8.32
CA LEU A 47 2.44 10.01 7.10
C LEU A 47 3.94 10.27 7.07
N LYS A 48 4.50 10.92 8.11
CA LYS A 48 5.95 11.10 8.25
C LYS A 48 6.44 10.22 9.39
N ASP A 49 7.24 9.22 9.06
CA ASP A 49 7.96 8.43 10.04
C ASP A 49 9.45 8.72 9.92
N ALA A 50 10.12 8.92 11.07
CA ALA A 50 11.56 9.23 11.16
C ALA A 50 12.04 10.37 10.22
N GLY A 51 11.17 11.34 9.91
CA GLY A 51 11.50 12.47 9.05
C GLY A 51 11.41 12.19 7.54
N LYS A 52 11.03 10.98 7.14
CA LYS A 52 10.78 10.62 5.74
C LYS A 52 9.29 10.67 5.43
N SER A 53 8.98 11.19 4.28
CA SER A 53 7.64 11.29 3.72
C SER A 53 7.30 10.00 2.95
N VAL A 54 6.06 9.49 3.05
CA VAL A 54 5.63 8.27 2.37
C VAL A 54 5.70 8.41 0.85
N PHE A 55 5.45 9.62 0.32
CA PHE A 55 5.41 9.88 -1.12
C PHE A 55 6.65 10.62 -1.65
N GLN A 56 7.70 10.78 -0.83
CA GLN A 56 8.87 11.61 -1.16
C GLN A 56 9.56 11.19 -2.47
N ASP A 57 9.67 9.88 -2.70
CA ASP A 57 10.39 9.32 -3.85
C ASP A 57 9.44 8.80 -4.95
N ILE A 58 8.16 9.16 -4.86
CA ILE A 58 7.13 8.75 -5.82
C ILE A 58 6.77 9.94 -6.69
N SER A 59 6.92 9.79 -8.01
CA SER A 59 6.44 10.76 -8.99
C SER A 59 5.78 10.07 -10.17
N PHE A 60 4.58 10.51 -10.48
CA PHE A 60 3.83 10.15 -11.69
C PHE A 60 4.15 11.06 -12.86
N ASN A 61 4.87 12.16 -12.61
CA ASN A 61 5.38 13.07 -13.65
C ASN A 61 6.81 12.73 -14.06
N THR A 62 7.16 11.47 -14.09
CA THR A 62 8.50 10.96 -14.44
C THR A 62 8.62 10.66 -15.94
N ASP A 63 9.80 10.86 -16.50
CA ASP A 63 10.13 10.51 -17.91
C ASP A 63 10.16 8.98 -18.12
N LYS A 64 10.18 8.18 -17.05
CA LYS A 64 10.06 6.71 -17.15
C LYS A 64 8.72 6.26 -17.74
N LEU A 65 7.69 7.08 -17.70
CA LEU A 65 6.38 6.84 -18.31
C LEU A 65 6.32 7.30 -19.78
N GLY A 66 7.43 7.76 -20.33
CA GLY A 66 7.53 8.28 -21.68
C GLY A 66 7.23 9.77 -21.80
N GLU A 67 7.02 10.23 -23.03
CA GLU A 67 6.69 11.63 -23.31
C GLU A 67 5.30 12.00 -22.77
N GLU A 68 5.03 13.31 -22.66
CA GLU A 68 3.82 13.87 -22.03
C GLU A 68 2.52 13.22 -22.55
N LYS A 69 2.39 13.02 -23.86
CA LYS A 69 1.21 12.39 -24.45
C LYS A 69 1.03 10.94 -24.00
N GLN A 70 2.12 10.17 -23.96
CA GLN A 70 2.12 8.78 -23.54
C GLN A 70 1.84 8.68 -22.05
N LYS A 71 2.51 9.49 -21.25
CA LYS A 71 2.30 9.64 -19.81
C LYS A 71 0.84 9.91 -19.49
N ASN A 72 0.23 10.90 -20.14
CA ASN A 72 -1.17 11.21 -19.94
C ASN A 72 -2.11 10.07 -20.31
N THR A 73 -1.81 9.32 -21.37
CA THR A 73 -2.60 8.14 -21.76
C THR A 73 -2.54 7.05 -20.70
N ILE A 74 -1.32 6.69 -20.26
CA ILE A 74 -1.10 5.66 -19.23
C ILE A 74 -1.82 6.04 -17.93
N LEU A 75 -1.69 7.29 -17.47
CA LEU A 75 -2.28 7.74 -16.23
C LEU A 75 -3.82 7.89 -16.31
N LYS A 76 -4.33 8.28 -17.48
CA LYS A 76 -5.78 8.26 -17.74
C LYS A 76 -6.31 6.82 -17.62
N ASP A 77 -5.67 5.86 -18.29
CA ASP A 77 -6.09 4.47 -18.27
C ASP A 77 -6.00 3.89 -16.84
N LEU A 78 -4.97 4.26 -16.09
CA LEU A 78 -4.84 3.89 -14.67
C LEU A 78 -6.03 4.41 -13.85
N LEU A 79 -6.39 5.68 -14.00
CA LEU A 79 -7.53 6.26 -13.30
C LEU A 79 -8.86 5.60 -13.71
N GLU A 80 -9.00 5.19 -14.97
CA GLU A 80 -10.19 4.46 -15.45
C GLU A 80 -10.27 3.05 -14.84
N VAL A 81 -9.14 2.35 -14.69
CA VAL A 81 -9.09 1.05 -14.00
C VAL A 81 -9.53 1.18 -12.54
N PHE A 82 -9.06 2.21 -11.83
CA PHE A 82 -9.47 2.43 -10.44
C PHE A 82 -10.94 2.89 -10.28
N ALA A 83 -11.59 3.31 -11.36
CA ALA A 83 -12.98 3.73 -11.33
C ALA A 83 -13.99 2.58 -11.52
N VAL A 84 -13.53 1.36 -11.84
CA VAL A 84 -14.43 0.22 -12.02
C VAL A 84 -15.07 -0.18 -10.68
N ALA A 85 -16.33 -0.60 -10.74
CA ALA A 85 -17.11 -0.93 -9.55
C ALA A 85 -16.50 -2.07 -8.70
N ASP A 86 -15.77 -2.98 -9.35
CA ASP A 86 -15.10 -4.11 -8.67
C ASP A 86 -13.92 -3.68 -7.79
N LEU A 87 -13.37 -2.49 -8.03
CA LEU A 87 -12.32 -1.87 -7.20
C LEU A 87 -12.86 -0.90 -6.14
N ASP A 88 -14.13 -1.03 -5.77
CA ASP A 88 -14.69 -0.29 -4.63
C ASP A 88 -14.13 -0.84 -3.31
N LEU A 89 -13.06 -0.23 -2.82
CA LEU A 89 -12.35 -0.62 -1.60
C LEU A 89 -12.94 -0.03 -0.31
N ARG A 90 -14.16 0.50 -0.35
CA ARG A 90 -14.82 0.99 0.86
C ARG A 90 -15.00 -0.12 1.89
N PRO A 91 -14.84 0.17 3.20
CA PRO A 91 -14.97 -0.86 4.24
C PRO A 91 -16.28 -1.64 4.19
N SER A 92 -17.37 -1.01 3.72
CA SER A 92 -18.67 -1.66 3.53
C SER A 92 -18.69 -2.73 2.43
N ARG A 93 -17.72 -2.69 1.51
CA ARG A 93 -17.58 -3.66 0.41
C ARG A 93 -16.54 -4.72 0.70
N VAL A 94 -15.39 -4.32 1.24
CA VAL A 94 -14.25 -5.23 1.49
C VAL A 94 -14.32 -5.88 2.87
N GLY A 95 -15.13 -5.36 3.78
CA GLY A 95 -15.26 -5.90 5.13
C GLY A 95 -13.93 -5.87 5.90
N SER A 96 -13.56 -7.03 6.46
CA SER A 96 -12.31 -7.22 7.20
C SER A 96 -11.14 -7.69 6.32
N LEU A 97 -11.32 -7.78 5.01
CA LEU A 97 -10.27 -8.23 4.09
C LEU A 97 -9.18 -7.17 3.98
N ASP A 98 -7.95 -7.59 4.13
CA ASP A 98 -6.78 -6.76 3.84
C ASP A 98 -6.49 -6.73 2.33
N VAL A 99 -7.38 -6.04 1.59
CA VAL A 99 -7.27 -5.97 0.13
C VAL A 99 -6.00 -5.25 -0.31
N ILE A 100 -5.58 -4.23 0.45
CA ILE A 100 -4.37 -3.45 0.13
C ILE A 100 -3.14 -4.33 0.34
N GLY A 101 -3.03 -5.03 1.48
CA GLY A 101 -1.94 -5.96 1.75
C GLY A 101 -1.89 -7.11 0.73
N ASN A 102 -3.04 -7.70 0.39
CA ASN A 102 -3.10 -8.75 -0.63
C ASN A 102 -2.71 -8.23 -2.03
N GLY A 103 -3.12 -7.00 -2.39
CA GLY A 103 -2.72 -6.35 -3.64
C GLY A 103 -1.21 -6.09 -3.68
N TYR A 104 -0.63 -5.65 -2.59
CA TYR A 104 0.81 -5.45 -2.45
C TYR A 104 1.59 -6.76 -2.62
N GLU A 105 1.20 -7.83 -1.93
CA GLU A 105 1.79 -9.16 -2.08
C GLU A 105 1.69 -9.66 -3.53
N PHE A 106 0.54 -9.46 -4.18
CA PHE A 106 0.35 -9.81 -5.58
C PHE A 106 1.29 -9.06 -6.52
N LEU A 107 1.47 -7.76 -6.30
CA LEU A 107 2.38 -6.93 -7.11
C LEU A 107 3.83 -7.36 -6.93
N ILE A 108 4.29 -7.59 -5.69
CA ILE A 108 5.65 -8.08 -5.42
C ILE A 108 5.89 -9.42 -6.10
N LYS A 109 4.94 -10.37 -5.99
CA LYS A 109 5.02 -11.66 -6.67
C LYS A 109 5.22 -11.52 -8.19
N ASN A 110 4.44 -10.64 -8.82
CA ASN A 110 4.55 -10.43 -10.28
C ASN A 110 5.83 -9.69 -10.66
N PHE A 111 6.29 -8.74 -9.86
CA PHE A 111 7.57 -8.05 -10.09
C PHE A 111 8.75 -9.01 -9.88
N ALA A 112 8.71 -9.88 -8.88
CA ALA A 112 9.72 -10.93 -8.68
C ALA A 112 9.79 -11.89 -9.87
N ALA A 113 8.64 -12.28 -10.42
CA ALA A 113 8.58 -13.14 -11.60
C ALA A 113 9.12 -12.48 -12.88
N SER A 114 8.95 -11.16 -13.04
CA SER A 114 9.37 -10.41 -14.23
C SER A 114 10.74 -9.75 -14.10
N GLY A 115 11.23 -9.52 -12.89
CA GLY A 115 12.45 -8.75 -12.61
C GLY A 115 13.75 -9.58 -12.50
N GLY A 116 13.70 -10.90 -12.68
CA GLY A 116 14.85 -11.79 -12.53
C GLY A 116 15.34 -11.92 -11.08
N GLN A 117 16.61 -12.37 -10.87
CA GLN A 117 17.16 -12.68 -9.54
C GLN A 117 17.02 -11.55 -8.52
N LYS A 118 17.19 -10.30 -8.92
CA LYS A 118 17.15 -9.15 -7.99
C LYS A 118 15.76 -8.90 -7.35
N ALA A 119 14.69 -9.24 -8.05
CA ALA A 119 13.33 -9.04 -7.50
C ALA A 119 12.90 -10.21 -6.60
N GLY A 120 13.50 -11.40 -6.76
CA GLY A 120 13.22 -12.56 -5.93
C GLY A 120 13.83 -12.51 -4.52
N GLU A 121 14.83 -11.65 -4.28
CA GLU A 121 15.52 -11.54 -2.99
C GLU A 121 14.60 -11.02 -1.87
N PHE A 122 13.52 -10.31 -2.22
CA PHE A 122 12.59 -9.69 -1.28
C PHE A 122 11.25 -10.40 -1.19
N TYR A 123 11.11 -11.55 -1.83
CA TYR A 123 9.83 -12.23 -1.91
C TYR A 123 9.90 -13.63 -1.30
N THR A 124 9.22 -13.81 -0.18
CA THR A 124 8.94 -15.13 0.38
C THR A 124 7.59 -15.63 -0.12
N PRO A 125 7.53 -16.83 -0.76
CA PRO A 125 6.26 -17.39 -1.21
C PRO A 125 5.21 -17.42 -0.10
N PRO A 126 3.94 -17.08 -0.40
CA PRO A 126 2.89 -17.03 0.61
C PRO A 126 2.74 -18.33 1.39
N GLU A 127 2.87 -19.46 0.72
CA GLU A 127 2.77 -20.80 1.32
C GLU A 127 3.86 -21.04 2.36
N VAL A 128 5.07 -20.53 2.11
CA VAL A 128 6.21 -20.64 3.04
C VAL A 128 5.98 -19.74 4.26
N SER A 129 5.58 -18.50 4.04
CA SER A 129 5.30 -17.57 5.14
C SER A 129 4.07 -18.02 5.95
N ASP A 130 3.07 -18.65 5.34
CA ASP A 130 1.94 -19.27 6.04
C ASP A 130 2.43 -20.42 6.92
N LEU A 131 3.22 -21.33 6.37
CA LEU A 131 3.81 -22.45 7.13
C LEU A 131 4.64 -21.96 8.32
N ILE A 132 5.50 -20.96 8.11
CA ILE A 132 6.32 -20.40 9.19
C ILE A 132 5.41 -19.79 10.28
N SER A 133 4.39 -19.03 9.90
CA SER A 133 3.46 -18.44 10.87
C SER A 133 2.67 -19.50 11.65
N GLU A 134 2.35 -20.65 11.00
CA GLU A 134 1.70 -21.78 11.68
C GLU A 134 2.65 -22.46 12.67
N LEU A 135 3.92 -22.63 12.32
CA LEU A 135 4.92 -23.26 13.18
C LEU A 135 5.29 -22.37 14.38
N LEU A 136 5.34 -21.04 14.19
CA LEU A 136 5.61 -20.09 15.27
C LEU A 136 4.47 -20.02 16.29
N ASP A 137 3.25 -20.25 15.85
CA ASP A 137 2.02 -20.19 16.65
C ASP A 137 1.97 -19.00 17.64
N PRO A 138 2.08 -17.76 17.15
CA PRO A 138 2.20 -16.59 18.01
C PRO A 138 0.92 -16.37 18.84
N GLN A 139 1.14 -15.97 20.10
CA GLN A 139 0.08 -15.76 21.09
C GLN A 139 -0.24 -14.27 21.31
N ALA A 140 -1.38 -14.00 21.92
CA ALA A 140 -1.71 -12.65 22.35
C ALA A 140 -0.71 -12.17 23.42
N GLY A 141 -0.13 -11.00 23.22
CA GLY A 141 0.92 -10.43 24.08
C GLY A 141 2.33 -10.63 23.57
N ASP A 142 2.54 -11.44 22.52
CA ASP A 142 3.86 -11.69 21.97
C ASP A 142 4.44 -10.47 21.24
N SER A 143 5.77 -10.40 21.27
CA SER A 143 6.59 -9.52 20.45
C SER A 143 7.32 -10.37 19.41
N ILE A 144 7.04 -10.12 18.15
CA ILE A 144 7.55 -10.89 17.02
C ILE A 144 8.55 -10.02 16.26
N CYS A 145 9.75 -10.52 16.05
CA CYS A 145 10.82 -9.80 15.35
C CYS A 145 11.29 -10.58 14.12
N ASP A 146 11.40 -9.89 12.99
CA ASP A 146 12.03 -10.39 11.78
C ASP A 146 13.20 -9.47 11.41
N PRO A 147 14.46 -9.94 11.57
CA PRO A 147 15.64 -9.13 11.30
C PRO A 147 15.96 -8.94 9.82
N ALA A 148 15.23 -9.59 8.92
CA ALA A 148 15.37 -9.54 7.47
C ALA A 148 13.98 -9.59 6.83
N CYS A 149 13.10 -8.65 7.23
CA CYS A 149 11.67 -8.75 7.01
C CYS A 149 11.23 -8.54 5.54
N GLY A 150 12.10 -8.03 4.68
CA GLY A 150 11.75 -7.69 3.31
C GLY A 150 10.50 -6.81 3.26
N SER A 151 9.44 -7.31 2.64
CA SER A 151 8.14 -6.64 2.56
C SER A 151 7.33 -6.66 3.88
N GLY A 152 7.79 -7.37 4.90
CA GLY A 152 7.05 -7.59 6.15
C GLY A 152 5.91 -8.61 6.06
N SER A 153 5.80 -9.34 4.96
CA SER A 153 4.70 -10.29 4.70
C SER A 153 4.56 -11.34 5.80
N LEU A 154 5.69 -11.94 6.26
CA LEU A 154 5.69 -12.91 7.35
C LEU A 154 5.18 -12.33 8.67
N LEU A 155 5.67 -11.15 9.06
CA LEU A 155 5.21 -10.44 10.26
C LEU A 155 3.72 -10.15 10.22
N MET A 156 3.22 -9.69 9.07
CA MET A 156 1.80 -9.43 8.86
C MET A 156 0.96 -10.70 9.04
N LYS A 157 1.41 -11.84 8.53
CA LYS A 157 0.73 -13.13 8.70
C LYS A 157 0.71 -13.58 10.16
N CYS A 158 1.81 -13.43 10.87
CA CYS A 158 1.87 -13.70 12.33
C CYS A 158 0.84 -12.85 13.09
N GLY A 159 0.78 -11.54 12.83
CA GLY A 159 -0.20 -10.66 13.46
C GLY A 159 -1.65 -11.05 13.13
N ARG A 160 -1.95 -11.39 11.87
CA ARG A 160 -3.28 -11.89 11.47
C ARG A 160 -3.64 -13.18 12.16
N LYS A 161 -2.67 -14.09 12.36
CA LYS A 161 -2.89 -15.35 13.09
C LYS A 161 -3.25 -15.10 14.54
N VAL A 162 -2.58 -14.20 15.26
CA VAL A 162 -2.96 -13.81 16.63
C VAL A 162 -4.41 -13.32 16.67
N VAL A 163 -4.79 -12.44 15.75
CA VAL A 163 -6.18 -11.94 15.69
C VAL A 163 -7.17 -13.06 15.42
N LYS A 164 -6.85 -13.95 14.48
CA LYS A 164 -7.73 -15.07 14.09
C LYS A 164 -7.93 -16.07 15.22
N ASN A 165 -6.84 -16.45 15.90
CA ASN A 165 -6.88 -17.52 16.90
C ASN A 165 -7.33 -17.05 18.28
N HIS A 166 -7.01 -15.80 18.65
CA HIS A 166 -7.23 -15.28 20.00
C HIS A 166 -8.22 -14.10 20.06
N GLY A 167 -8.69 -13.61 18.91
CA GLY A 167 -9.59 -12.44 18.86
C GLY A 167 -8.94 -11.14 19.38
N SER A 168 -7.63 -11.13 19.60
CA SER A 168 -6.88 -10.06 20.24
C SER A 168 -5.96 -9.35 19.24
N LYS A 169 -5.87 -8.03 19.36
CA LYS A 169 -4.87 -7.20 18.66
C LYS A 169 -3.68 -6.84 19.57
N HIS A 170 -3.56 -7.48 20.71
CA HIS A 170 -2.46 -7.27 21.64
C HIS A 170 -1.26 -8.10 21.21
N TYR A 171 -0.43 -7.53 20.36
CA TYR A 171 0.87 -8.05 19.90
C TYR A 171 1.72 -6.90 19.38
N ALA A 172 3.03 -7.10 19.28
CA ALA A 172 3.96 -6.15 18.68
C ALA A 172 4.75 -6.82 17.55
N LEU A 173 4.92 -6.10 16.43
CA LEU A 173 5.70 -6.54 15.28
C LEU A 173 6.91 -5.62 15.11
N TYR A 174 8.09 -6.21 14.97
CA TYR A 174 9.35 -5.51 14.74
C TYR A 174 10.00 -6.08 13.49
N GLY A 175 10.22 -5.25 12.49
CA GLY A 175 10.90 -5.62 11.26
C GLY A 175 12.14 -4.79 11.07
N GLN A 176 13.21 -5.41 10.58
CA GLN A 176 14.41 -4.75 10.11
C GLN A 176 14.71 -5.22 8.70
N GLU A 177 15.17 -4.29 7.84
CA GLU A 177 15.64 -4.58 6.50
C GLU A 177 16.90 -3.74 6.23
N ALA A 178 17.79 -4.26 5.38
CA ALA A 178 19.09 -3.65 5.12
C ALA A 178 19.07 -2.54 4.05
N ILE A 179 17.91 -2.31 3.41
CA ILE A 179 17.76 -1.36 2.28
C ILE A 179 17.01 -0.12 2.72
#